data_e2f0a04b34c0e69a086ce6e1a7ce2123
#
_entry.id   e2f0a04b34c0e69a086ce6e1a7ce2123
#
_cell.length_a   1.000
_cell.length_b   1.000
_cell.length_c   1.000
_cell.angle_alpha   90.00
_cell.angle_beta   90.00
_cell.angle_gamma   90.00
#
_symmetry.space_group_name_H-M   'P 1'
#
loop_
_entity.id
_entity.type
_entity.pdbx_description
1 polymer ?
#
loop_
_entity_poly.entity_id
_entity_poly.type
_entity_poly.pdbx_seq_one_letter_code
_entity_poly.pdbx_strand_id
1 'polypeptide(L)'
;MSRTRRDLLILGLLTGGALSPALAVAQRRSSRESLEDLLGRERRLAMAYEAALRRDAVEPAVGEVLLAHERAHVQGLERTLRGGPEPEATVPDPELTRALGGRRSFAEYALALETETLGVYSDAVPYVRDAELRKALGSIMTCIGTHQVALRRLLAAPLVVHPR
;
A
#
# COMPACT_ATOMS: atom_id res chain seq x y z
N MET A 1 -0.64 -1.93 -67.07
CA MET A 1 -1.65 -1.52 -66.08
C MET A 1 -0.90 -1.30 -64.77
N SER A 2 -0.61 -0.02 -64.51
CA SER A 2 0.19 0.44 -63.37
C SER A 2 -0.73 0.77 -62.18
N ARG A 3 -0.45 0.22 -60.98
CA ARG A 3 -1.05 0.65 -59.71
C ARG A 3 -0.02 1.31 -58.87
N THR A 4 -0.12 2.61 -58.82
CA THR A 4 0.62 3.52 -57.95
C THR A 4 0.32 3.21 -56.49
N ARG A 5 1.34 2.86 -55.69
CA ARG A 5 1.29 2.82 -54.23
C ARG A 5 1.40 4.25 -53.74
N ARG A 6 0.33 4.76 -53.13
CA ARG A 6 0.34 6.00 -52.39
C ARG A 6 1.01 5.72 -51.03
N ASP A 7 2.22 6.20 -50.88
CA ASP A 7 2.91 6.28 -49.59
C ASP A 7 2.20 7.33 -48.73
N LEU A 8 1.47 6.84 -47.76
CA LEU A 8 0.91 7.70 -46.69
C LEU A 8 2.01 7.95 -45.66
N LEU A 9 2.73 9.04 -45.85
CA LEU A 9 3.59 9.61 -44.82
C LEU A 9 2.69 10.13 -43.69
N ILE A 10 2.55 9.33 -42.61
CA ILE A 10 2.00 9.79 -41.35
C ILE A 10 3.10 10.60 -40.65
N LEU A 11 3.06 11.91 -40.86
CA LEU A 11 3.85 12.88 -40.13
C LEU A 11 3.30 12.94 -38.69
N GLY A 12 3.87 12.12 -37.80
CA GLY A 12 3.56 12.17 -36.38
C GLY A 12 4.04 13.50 -35.83
N LEU A 13 3.14 14.48 -35.70
CA LEU A 13 3.37 15.67 -34.90
C LEU A 13 3.53 15.26 -33.44
N LEU A 14 4.78 15.14 -32.98
CA LEU A 14 5.15 15.18 -31.58
C LEU A 14 4.90 16.62 -31.05
N THR A 15 3.64 16.98 -30.87
CA THR A 15 3.30 18.13 -30.06
C THR A 15 3.59 17.76 -28.62
N GLY A 16 4.74 18.16 -28.12
CA GLY A 16 5.03 18.24 -26.70
C GLY A 16 4.04 19.20 -26.04
N GLY A 17 2.80 18.78 -25.88
CA GLY A 17 1.74 19.56 -25.28
C GLY A 17 2.06 19.76 -23.82
N ALA A 18 2.51 20.98 -23.47
CA ALA A 18 2.53 21.43 -22.11
C ALA A 18 1.10 21.26 -21.56
N LEU A 19 0.95 20.44 -20.52
CA LEU A 19 -0.35 20.26 -19.85
C LEU A 19 -0.86 21.64 -19.42
N SER A 20 -2.14 21.91 -19.65
CA SER A 20 -2.73 23.17 -19.19
C SER A 20 -2.52 23.29 -17.68
N PRO A 21 -2.31 24.51 -17.15
CA PRO A 21 -2.12 24.71 -15.71
C PRO A 21 -3.23 24.07 -14.86
N ALA A 22 -4.47 24.06 -15.35
CA ALA A 22 -5.60 23.42 -14.70
C ALA A 22 -5.46 21.89 -14.62
N LEU A 23 -5.01 21.23 -15.67
CA LEU A 23 -4.73 19.80 -15.69
C LEU A 23 -3.57 19.44 -14.76
N ALA A 24 -2.53 20.25 -14.70
CA ALA A 24 -1.41 20.05 -13.80
C ALA A 24 -1.81 20.21 -12.32
N VAL A 25 -2.71 21.13 -12.00
CA VAL A 25 -3.27 21.31 -10.66
C VAL A 25 -4.18 20.15 -10.28
N ALA A 26 -5.09 19.74 -11.16
CA ALA A 26 -5.97 18.58 -10.93
C ALA A 26 -5.17 17.30 -10.69
N GLN A 27 -4.12 17.06 -11.46
CA GLN A 27 -3.27 15.88 -11.30
C GLN A 27 -2.44 15.89 -10.01
N ARG A 28 -1.96 17.07 -9.56
CA ARG A 28 -1.28 17.18 -8.26
C ARG A 28 -2.23 16.91 -7.09
N ARG A 29 -3.48 17.38 -7.20
CA ARG A 29 -4.51 17.14 -6.19
C ARG A 29 -4.83 15.65 -6.10
N SER A 30 -5.07 14.99 -7.21
CA SER A 30 -5.32 13.54 -7.28
C SER A 30 -4.14 12.73 -6.72
N SER A 31 -2.89 13.11 -7.02
CA SER A 31 -1.70 12.45 -6.46
C SER A 31 -1.60 12.63 -4.95
N ARG A 32 -1.95 13.81 -4.41
CA ARG A 32 -1.94 14.05 -2.98
C ARG A 32 -3.01 13.23 -2.27
N GLU A 33 -4.23 13.23 -2.79
CA GLU A 33 -5.35 12.43 -2.25
C GLU A 33 -5.00 10.93 -2.22
N SER A 34 -4.35 10.40 -3.27
CA SER A 34 -3.87 9.02 -3.29
C SER A 34 -2.82 8.74 -2.22
N LEU A 35 -1.88 9.67 -1.97
CA LEU A 35 -0.88 9.51 -0.91
C LEU A 35 -1.50 9.60 0.50
N GLU A 36 -2.54 10.38 0.67
CA GLU A 36 -3.29 10.47 1.93
C GLU A 36 -4.07 9.19 2.20
N ASP A 37 -4.68 8.56 1.17
CA ASP A 37 -5.30 7.24 1.30
C ASP A 37 -4.27 6.15 1.65
N LEU A 38 -3.12 6.13 0.97
CA LEU A 38 -2.02 5.23 1.31
C LEU A 38 -1.56 5.40 2.76
N LEU A 39 -1.38 6.64 3.22
CA LEU A 39 -1.02 6.92 4.61
C LEU A 39 -2.06 6.38 5.61
N GLY A 40 -3.35 6.54 5.30
CA GLY A 40 -4.43 6.00 6.13
C GLY A 40 -4.36 4.47 6.24
N ARG A 41 -4.05 3.79 5.15
CA ARG A 41 -3.91 2.32 5.10
C ARG A 41 -2.70 1.82 5.89
N GLU A 42 -1.55 2.45 5.73
CA GLU A 42 -0.34 2.11 6.50
C GLU A 42 -0.54 2.31 8.01
N ARG A 43 -1.22 3.39 8.41
CA ARG A 43 -1.60 3.63 9.81
C ARG A 43 -2.53 2.54 10.33
N ARG A 44 -3.51 2.09 9.52
CA ARG A 44 -4.42 0.99 9.87
C ARG A 44 -3.66 -0.33 10.06
N LEU A 45 -2.70 -0.64 9.18
CA LEU A 45 -1.82 -1.81 9.32
C LEU A 45 -0.98 -1.73 10.59
N ALA A 46 -0.32 -0.60 10.83
CA ALA A 46 0.47 -0.40 12.05
C ALA A 46 -0.37 -0.59 13.32
N MET A 47 -1.57 -0.02 13.38
CA MET A 47 -2.49 -0.21 14.51
C MET A 47 -2.92 -1.67 14.68
N ALA A 48 -3.18 -2.37 13.58
CA ALA A 48 -3.58 -3.78 13.62
C ALA A 48 -2.48 -4.67 14.19
N TYR A 49 -1.22 -4.52 13.71
CA TYR A 49 -0.09 -5.27 14.25
C TYR A 49 0.20 -4.92 15.71
N GLU A 50 0.10 -3.65 16.08
CA GLU A 50 0.26 -3.24 17.48
C GLU A 50 -0.81 -3.87 18.39
N ALA A 51 -2.08 -3.89 17.95
CA ALA A 51 -3.16 -4.54 18.68
C ALA A 51 -2.95 -6.06 18.76
N ALA A 52 -2.47 -6.69 17.71
CA ALA A 52 -2.20 -8.13 17.68
C ALA A 52 -1.07 -8.53 18.64
N LEU A 53 0.00 -7.75 18.70
CA LEU A 53 1.08 -7.96 19.67
C LEU A 53 0.57 -7.85 21.11
N ARG A 54 -0.26 -6.85 21.44
CA ARG A 54 -0.86 -6.71 22.79
C ARG A 54 -1.78 -7.86 23.17
N ARG A 55 -2.33 -8.59 22.20
CA ARG A 55 -3.29 -9.69 22.41
C ARG A 55 -2.71 -11.08 22.13
N ASP A 56 -1.40 -11.20 21.91
CA ASP A 56 -0.74 -12.45 21.49
C ASP A 56 -1.37 -13.08 20.24
N ALA A 57 -2.02 -12.26 19.42
CA ALA A 57 -2.67 -12.68 18.16
C ALA A 57 -1.68 -12.79 16.98
N VAL A 58 -0.42 -12.49 17.18
CA VAL A 58 0.68 -12.72 16.22
C VAL A 58 1.92 -13.19 16.99
N GLU A 59 2.78 -13.97 16.31
CA GLU A 59 4.08 -14.34 16.89
C GLU A 59 4.93 -13.08 17.10
N PRO A 60 5.45 -12.82 18.33
CA PRO A 60 6.14 -11.57 18.64
C PRO A 60 7.29 -11.25 17.68
N ALA A 61 8.15 -12.23 17.38
CA ALA A 61 9.29 -12.03 16.49
C ALA A 61 8.88 -11.60 15.06
N VAL A 62 7.71 -12.08 14.57
CA VAL A 62 7.17 -11.67 13.28
C VAL A 62 6.43 -10.34 13.39
N GLY A 63 5.55 -10.21 14.38
CA GLY A 63 4.71 -9.02 14.57
C GLY A 63 5.52 -7.75 14.79
N GLU A 64 6.60 -7.81 15.56
CA GLU A 64 7.51 -6.68 15.80
C GLU A 64 8.19 -6.19 14.52
N VAL A 65 8.64 -7.11 13.68
CA VAL A 65 9.26 -6.76 12.39
C VAL A 65 8.23 -6.11 11.45
N LEU A 66 7.04 -6.71 11.32
CA LEU A 66 5.99 -6.17 10.47
C LEU A 66 5.57 -4.77 10.96
N LEU A 67 5.32 -4.61 12.27
CA LEU A 67 4.99 -3.32 12.86
C LEU A 67 6.09 -2.26 12.64
N ALA A 68 7.36 -2.63 12.76
CA ALA A 68 8.47 -1.71 12.53
C ALA A 68 8.50 -1.22 11.08
N HIS A 69 8.21 -2.10 10.11
CA HIS A 69 8.12 -1.74 8.70
C HIS A 69 6.94 -0.79 8.45
N GLU A 70 5.74 -1.11 8.96
CA GLU A 70 4.56 -0.25 8.80
C GLU A 70 4.79 1.15 9.38
N ARG A 71 5.41 1.24 10.55
CA ARG A 71 5.78 2.54 11.15
C ARG A 71 6.78 3.31 10.28
N ALA A 72 7.71 2.63 9.63
CA ALA A 72 8.65 3.26 8.71
C ALA A 72 7.94 3.76 7.43
N HIS A 73 6.97 3.01 6.90
CA HIS A 73 6.13 3.42 5.78
C HIS A 73 5.31 4.67 6.12
N VAL A 74 4.62 4.66 7.27
CA VAL A 74 3.88 5.83 7.79
C VAL A 74 4.78 7.05 7.85
N GLN A 75 5.94 6.96 8.50
CA GLN A 75 6.88 8.08 8.61
C GLN A 75 7.38 8.57 7.24
N GLY A 76 7.59 7.67 6.28
CA GLY A 76 7.99 7.99 4.91
C GLY A 76 6.91 8.82 4.19
N LEU A 77 5.66 8.38 4.27
CA LEU A 77 4.52 9.07 3.67
C LEU A 77 4.22 10.42 4.35
N GLU A 78 4.28 10.49 5.68
CA GLU A 78 4.12 11.74 6.45
C GLU A 78 5.15 12.79 6.05
N ARG A 79 6.43 12.41 5.93
CA ARG A 79 7.48 13.33 5.43
C ARG A 79 7.17 13.82 4.03
N THR A 80 6.68 12.95 3.16
CA THR A 80 6.32 13.30 1.77
C THR A 80 5.15 14.28 1.71
N LEU A 81 4.15 14.06 2.55
CA LEU A 81 2.96 14.90 2.67
C LEU A 81 3.20 16.19 3.48
N ARG A 82 4.38 16.36 4.08
CA ARG A 82 4.73 17.47 4.99
C ARG A 82 3.72 17.61 6.14
N GLY A 83 3.49 16.51 6.81
CA GLY A 83 2.52 16.43 7.91
C GLY A 83 1.12 16.07 7.42
N GLY A 84 0.85 14.97 6.89
CA GLY A 84 -0.42 14.47 6.37
C GLY A 84 -1.67 14.83 7.21
N PRO A 85 -2.86 14.38 6.82
CA PRO A 85 -4.07 14.63 7.59
C PRO A 85 -3.91 14.07 9.01
N GLU A 86 -4.50 14.78 9.98
CA GLU A 86 -4.64 14.25 11.35
C GLU A 86 -5.19 12.81 11.28
N PRO A 87 -4.68 11.89 12.09
CA PRO A 87 -5.26 10.56 12.18
C PRO A 87 -6.76 10.69 12.48
N GLU A 88 -7.60 10.13 11.63
CA GLU A 88 -9.01 10.03 11.95
C GLU A 88 -9.18 9.32 13.30
N ALA A 89 -10.14 9.80 14.09
CA ALA A 89 -10.50 9.15 15.34
C ALA A 89 -10.73 7.66 15.06
N THR A 90 -10.05 6.81 15.82
CA THR A 90 -10.08 5.35 15.60
C THR A 90 -11.51 4.84 15.72
N VAL A 91 -12.17 4.67 14.60
CA VAL A 91 -13.47 3.99 14.57
C VAL A 91 -13.19 2.52 14.93
N PRO A 92 -13.94 1.94 15.89
CA PRO A 92 -13.78 0.53 16.22
C PRO A 92 -13.94 -0.31 14.95
N ASP A 93 -12.93 -1.12 14.64
CA ASP A 93 -12.97 -2.07 13.54
C ASP A 93 -13.50 -3.43 14.07
N PRO A 94 -14.77 -3.80 13.78
CA PRO A 94 -15.32 -5.06 14.25
C PRO A 94 -14.61 -6.27 13.66
N GLU A 95 -14.02 -6.14 12.48
CA GLU A 95 -13.28 -7.22 11.81
C GLU A 95 -11.94 -7.44 12.51
N LEU A 96 -11.20 -6.36 12.81
CA LEU A 96 -10.00 -6.44 13.62
C LEU A 96 -10.32 -7.05 14.99
N THR A 97 -11.40 -6.60 15.66
CA THR A 97 -11.79 -7.14 16.96
C THR A 97 -12.00 -8.65 16.92
N ARG A 98 -12.66 -9.17 15.89
CA ARG A 98 -12.83 -10.62 15.68
C ARG A 98 -11.51 -11.32 15.36
N ALA A 99 -10.68 -10.70 14.52
CA ALA A 99 -9.40 -11.24 14.11
C ALA A 99 -8.42 -11.41 15.28
N LEU A 100 -8.47 -10.51 16.27
CA LEU A 100 -7.65 -10.58 17.48
C LEU A 100 -8.01 -11.77 18.42
N GLY A 101 -9.02 -12.56 18.09
CA GLY A 101 -9.39 -13.77 18.81
C GLY A 101 -8.40 -14.95 18.63
N GLY A 102 -7.43 -14.87 17.71
CA GLY A 102 -6.44 -15.91 17.52
C GLY A 102 -5.43 -15.62 16.42
N ARG A 103 -4.29 -16.30 16.46
CA ARG A 103 -3.18 -16.06 15.52
C ARG A 103 -3.55 -16.34 14.06
N ARG A 104 -4.35 -17.38 13.81
CA ARG A 104 -4.79 -17.70 12.45
C ARG A 104 -5.74 -16.64 11.90
N SER A 105 -6.77 -16.29 12.67
CA SER A 105 -7.74 -15.27 12.26
C SER A 105 -7.10 -13.90 12.05
N PHE A 106 -6.11 -13.55 12.86
CA PHE A 106 -5.35 -12.33 12.65
C PHE A 106 -4.49 -12.40 11.39
N ALA A 107 -3.81 -13.50 11.13
CA ALA A 107 -3.00 -13.66 9.91
C ALA A 107 -3.86 -13.59 8.63
N GLU A 108 -5.07 -14.14 8.66
CA GLU A 108 -6.05 -14.03 7.55
C GLU A 108 -6.48 -12.56 7.33
N TYR A 109 -6.85 -11.85 8.40
CA TYR A 109 -7.21 -10.44 8.37
C TYR A 109 -6.05 -9.57 7.86
N ALA A 110 -4.85 -9.73 8.42
CA ALA A 110 -3.69 -8.96 8.03
C ALA A 110 -3.32 -9.21 6.56
N LEU A 111 -3.37 -10.47 6.09
CA LEU A 111 -3.10 -10.80 4.69
C LEU A 111 -4.11 -10.14 3.74
N ALA A 112 -5.39 -10.08 4.11
CA ALA A 112 -6.40 -9.40 3.31
C ALA A 112 -6.11 -7.88 3.24
N LEU A 113 -5.81 -7.26 4.37
CA LEU A 113 -5.52 -5.83 4.46
C LEU A 113 -4.23 -5.45 3.69
N GLU A 114 -3.16 -6.25 3.80
CA GLU A 114 -1.92 -6.09 3.02
C GLU A 114 -2.19 -6.22 1.51
N THR A 115 -3.05 -7.15 1.13
CA THR A 115 -3.39 -7.37 -0.29
C THR A 115 -4.18 -6.20 -0.86
N GLU A 116 -5.14 -5.69 -0.11
CA GLU A 116 -5.90 -4.50 -0.49
C GLU A 116 -4.99 -3.27 -0.60
N THR A 117 -4.10 -3.07 0.39
CA THR A 117 -3.14 -1.96 0.41
C THR A 117 -2.20 -2.02 -0.79
N LEU A 118 -1.65 -3.20 -1.12
CA LEU A 118 -0.81 -3.39 -2.30
C LEU A 118 -1.55 -3.03 -3.60
N GLY A 119 -2.85 -3.35 -3.70
CA GLY A 119 -3.69 -2.96 -4.83
C GLY A 119 -3.73 -1.44 -5.00
N VAL A 120 -3.96 -0.70 -3.92
CA VAL A 120 -4.00 0.77 -3.95
C VAL A 120 -2.64 1.36 -4.35
N TYR A 121 -1.53 0.81 -3.88
CA TYR A 121 -0.20 1.21 -4.35
C TYR A 121 -0.03 0.97 -5.86
N SER A 122 -0.47 -0.19 -6.34
CA SER A 122 -0.38 -0.55 -7.78
C SER A 122 -1.16 0.41 -8.65
N ASP A 123 -2.29 0.90 -8.17
CA ASP A 123 -3.12 1.88 -8.86
C ASP A 123 -2.53 3.29 -8.80
N ALA A 124 -1.89 3.67 -7.70
CA ALA A 124 -1.37 5.01 -7.49
C ALA A 124 0.00 5.25 -8.16
N VAL A 125 0.93 4.31 -8.08
CA VAL A 125 2.34 4.46 -8.52
C VAL A 125 2.50 4.89 -9.97
N PRO A 126 1.72 4.39 -10.96
CA PRO A 126 1.85 4.82 -12.35
C PRO A 126 1.62 6.32 -12.57
N TYR A 127 0.88 6.98 -11.70
CA TYR A 127 0.55 8.41 -11.80
C TYR A 127 1.51 9.32 -11.04
N VAL A 128 2.43 8.76 -10.24
CA VAL A 128 3.46 9.51 -9.52
C VAL A 128 4.54 9.95 -10.50
N ARG A 129 4.69 11.26 -10.70
CA ARG A 129 5.68 11.84 -11.63
C ARG A 129 7.08 11.95 -11.03
N ASP A 130 7.18 12.20 -9.75
CA ASP A 130 8.44 12.30 -9.03
C ASP A 130 9.11 10.91 -9.00
N ALA A 131 10.32 10.83 -9.52
CA ALA A 131 11.05 9.56 -9.68
C ALA A 131 11.49 8.98 -8.33
N GLU A 132 11.92 9.83 -7.40
CA GLU A 132 12.37 9.38 -6.07
C GLU A 132 11.17 8.90 -5.24
N LEU A 133 10.05 9.63 -5.30
CA LEU A 133 8.82 9.18 -4.65
C LEU A 133 8.34 7.85 -5.24
N ARG A 134 8.31 7.71 -6.56
CA ARG A 134 7.92 6.46 -7.22
C ARG A 134 8.80 5.29 -6.81
N LYS A 135 10.11 5.51 -6.68
CA LYS A 135 11.06 4.51 -6.18
C LYS A 135 10.77 4.13 -4.73
N ALA A 136 10.49 5.12 -3.87
CA ALA A 136 10.13 4.89 -2.48
C ALA A 136 8.84 4.06 -2.35
N LEU A 137 7.79 4.42 -3.09
CA LEU A 137 6.53 3.66 -3.12
C LEU A 137 6.74 2.22 -3.64
N GLY A 138 7.56 2.04 -4.67
CA GLY A 138 7.94 0.71 -5.17
C GLY A 138 8.69 -0.14 -4.13
N SER A 139 9.51 0.49 -3.29
CA SER A 139 10.18 -0.18 -2.17
C SER A 139 9.16 -0.64 -1.11
N ILE A 140 8.18 0.20 -0.77
CA ILE A 140 7.08 -0.17 0.13
C ILE A 140 6.29 -1.35 -0.44
N MET A 141 5.91 -1.32 -1.71
CA MET A 141 5.21 -2.44 -2.37
C MET A 141 5.98 -3.75 -2.26
N THR A 142 7.31 -3.71 -2.42
CA THR A 142 8.17 -4.89 -2.27
C THR A 142 8.14 -5.40 -0.83
N CYS A 143 8.17 -4.50 0.16
CA CYS A 143 8.08 -4.82 1.58
C CYS A 143 6.72 -5.48 1.90
N ILE A 144 5.61 -4.92 1.44
CA ILE A 144 4.25 -5.51 1.55
C ILE A 144 4.22 -6.93 0.96
N GLY A 145 4.83 -7.14 -0.21
CA GLY A 145 4.96 -8.48 -0.79
C GLY A 145 5.69 -9.47 0.14
N THR A 146 6.71 -9.01 0.84
CA THR A 146 7.43 -9.81 1.85
C THR A 146 6.57 -10.12 3.07
N HIS A 147 5.77 -9.14 3.55
CA HIS A 147 4.79 -9.34 4.62
C HIS A 147 3.77 -10.42 4.25
N GLN A 148 3.22 -10.36 3.04
CA GLN A 148 2.29 -11.39 2.55
C GLN A 148 2.89 -12.79 2.55
N VAL A 149 4.19 -12.93 2.21
CA VAL A 149 4.88 -14.23 2.28
C VAL A 149 4.98 -14.71 3.73
N ALA A 150 5.35 -13.81 4.67
CA ALA A 150 5.41 -14.16 6.09
C ALA A 150 4.04 -14.59 6.62
N LEU A 151 2.98 -13.85 6.32
CA LEU A 151 1.61 -14.17 6.74
C LEU A 151 1.11 -15.50 6.16
N ARG A 152 1.37 -15.78 4.88
CA ARG A 152 1.03 -17.07 4.26
C ARG A 152 1.78 -18.24 4.92
N ARG A 153 3.02 -18.04 5.37
CA ARG A 153 3.77 -19.06 6.12
C ARG A 153 3.13 -19.31 7.49
N LEU A 154 2.69 -18.29 8.19
CA LEU A 154 1.95 -18.44 9.45
C LEU A 154 0.65 -19.23 9.25
N LEU A 155 -0.06 -19.00 8.16
CA LEU A 155 -1.30 -19.72 7.81
C LEU A 155 -1.05 -21.18 7.42
N ALA A 156 0.08 -21.49 6.80
CA ALA A 156 0.47 -22.84 6.41
C ALA A 156 1.06 -23.66 7.58
N ALA A 157 1.52 -23.02 8.65
CA ALA A 157 2.05 -23.70 9.82
C ALA A 157 0.94 -24.53 10.51
N PRO A 158 1.22 -25.77 10.94
CA PRO A 158 0.27 -26.54 11.71
C PRO A 158 -0.05 -25.82 13.04
N LEU A 159 -1.30 -25.88 13.47
CA LEU A 159 -1.71 -25.36 14.77
C LEU A 159 -0.95 -26.13 15.86
N VAL A 160 -0.01 -25.46 16.53
CA VAL A 160 0.64 -26.02 17.72
C VAL A 160 -0.37 -25.93 18.86
N VAL A 161 -1.06 -27.02 19.12
CA VAL A 161 -1.89 -27.15 20.32
C VAL A 161 -0.95 -27.38 21.49
N HIS A 162 -0.71 -26.37 22.29
CA HIS A 162 -0.04 -26.56 23.58
C HIS A 162 -1.00 -27.32 24.49
N PRO A 163 -0.65 -28.52 24.97
CA PRO A 163 -1.45 -29.18 25.99
C PRO A 163 -1.49 -28.28 27.24
N ARG A 164 -2.69 -28.08 27.79
CA ARG A 164 -2.90 -27.35 29.04
C ARG A 164 -2.35 -28.16 30.22
#